data_37adf9b357c22eb3092eca856da35526
#
_entry.id   37adf9b357c22eb3092eca856da35526
#
_cell.length_a   1.000
_cell.length_b   1.000
_cell.length_c   1.000
_cell.angle_alpha   90.00
_cell.angle_beta   90.00
_cell.angle_gamma   90.00
#
_symmetry.space_group_name_H-M   'P 1'
#
loop_
_entity.id
_entity.type
_entity.pdbx_description
1 polymer ?
#
loop_
_entity_poly.entity_id
_entity_poly.type
_entity_poly.pdbx_seq_one_letter_code
_entity_poly.pdbx_strand_id
1 'polypeptide(L)'
;VKYIDELTEFFSYNAILSSSELAQERGSYKTFSGSLWDKGQLPIDTYNKLLDFRKKSGSKPEGGKLDWSEVRESISKYGIRNSNIMAIAPTATIGYINGVEQSIEPNFSVLFVYENKSGNFYITNEQFVEDMKKEGLWSPRFAEAVKEADGDVTLLDISEKYKEKYKTAFDRDMFKLIECNAARQKWIDQGISFNLYNKNTSLKYLNDIYMAAWEAGLKTTYYLRNRGASKVEKSTKKEYTEEEQIACSIANPEACEACQ
;
A
#
# COMPACT_ATOMS: atom_id res chain seq x y z
N VAL A 1 6.11 8.12 -10.45
CA VAL A 1 6.85 6.95 -10.94
C VAL A 1 8.35 7.18 -10.81
N LYS A 2 8.93 8.25 -11.41
CA LYS A 2 10.39 8.52 -11.43
C LYS A 2 11.04 8.48 -10.03
N TYR A 3 10.49 9.19 -9.05
CA TYR A 3 11.02 9.20 -7.67
C TYR A 3 11.02 7.79 -7.04
N ILE A 4 9.95 7.02 -7.28
CA ILE A 4 9.82 5.64 -6.80
C ILE A 4 10.90 4.74 -7.42
N ASP A 5 11.15 4.92 -8.70
CA ASP A 5 12.17 4.21 -9.45
C ASP A 5 13.57 4.46 -8.86
N GLU A 6 13.96 5.73 -8.76
CA GLU A 6 15.26 6.14 -8.22
C GLU A 6 15.47 5.68 -6.77
N LEU A 7 14.44 5.80 -5.94
CA LEU A 7 14.50 5.37 -4.54
C LEU A 7 14.68 3.86 -4.43
N THR A 8 13.95 3.08 -5.23
CA THR A 8 14.03 1.61 -5.17
C THR A 8 15.36 1.12 -5.76
N GLU A 9 15.87 1.76 -6.80
CA GLU A 9 17.21 1.52 -7.31
C GLU A 9 18.27 1.71 -6.21
N PHE A 10 18.20 2.84 -5.50
CA PHE A 10 19.15 3.15 -4.41
C PHE A 10 19.12 2.07 -3.31
N PHE A 11 17.93 1.64 -2.88
CA PHE A 11 17.82 0.56 -1.90
C PHE A 11 18.37 -0.77 -2.44
N SER A 12 18.06 -1.12 -3.67
CA SER A 12 18.52 -2.36 -4.29
C SER A 12 20.04 -2.40 -4.42
N TYR A 13 20.61 -1.31 -4.94
CA TYR A 13 22.05 -1.16 -5.08
C TYR A 13 22.79 -1.42 -3.75
N ASN A 14 22.40 -0.68 -2.71
CA ASN A 14 23.06 -0.80 -1.41
C ASN A 14 22.83 -2.16 -0.75
N ALA A 15 21.62 -2.71 -0.85
CA ALA A 15 21.30 -4.01 -0.25
C ALA A 15 22.10 -5.16 -0.93
N ILE A 16 22.24 -5.12 -2.25
CA ILE A 16 23.02 -6.13 -3.00
C ILE A 16 24.50 -5.97 -2.73
N LEU A 17 25.03 -4.74 -2.76
CA LEU A 17 26.44 -4.48 -2.45
C LEU A 17 26.79 -4.94 -1.04
N SER A 18 25.99 -4.56 -0.03
CA SER A 18 26.21 -5.00 1.36
C SER A 18 26.13 -6.52 1.54
N SER A 19 25.26 -7.19 0.79
CA SER A 19 25.24 -8.66 0.81
C SER A 19 26.48 -9.29 0.18
N SER A 20 27.11 -8.63 -0.80
CA SER A 20 28.40 -9.05 -1.36
C SER A 20 29.56 -8.76 -0.40
N GLU A 21 29.57 -7.63 0.29
CA GLU A 21 30.54 -7.32 1.34
C GLU A 21 30.46 -8.34 2.49
N LEU A 22 29.26 -8.72 2.90
CA LEU A 22 29.06 -9.81 3.88
C LEU A 22 29.58 -11.16 3.34
N ALA A 23 29.50 -11.40 2.04
CA ALA A 23 30.07 -12.61 1.45
C ALA A 23 31.60 -12.60 1.47
N GLN A 24 32.23 -11.44 1.31
CA GLN A 24 33.67 -11.31 1.49
C GLN A 24 34.11 -11.69 2.90
N GLU A 25 33.30 -11.31 3.91
CA GLU A 25 33.58 -11.59 5.33
C GLU A 25 33.25 -13.04 5.74
N ARG A 26 32.11 -13.58 5.27
CA ARG A 26 31.50 -14.82 5.78
C ARG A 26 31.31 -15.92 4.74
N GLY A 27 31.76 -15.70 3.52
CA GLY A 27 31.50 -16.56 2.38
C GLY A 27 30.13 -16.38 1.78
N SER A 28 29.97 -16.74 0.52
CA SER A 28 28.68 -16.75 -0.16
C SER A 28 27.76 -17.85 0.38
N TYR A 29 26.44 -17.77 0.07
CA TYR A 29 25.52 -18.84 0.43
C TYR A 29 25.85 -20.15 -0.31
N LYS A 30 25.49 -21.29 0.30
CA LYS A 30 25.96 -22.63 -0.13
C LYS A 30 25.66 -22.98 -1.59
N THR A 31 24.53 -22.52 -2.13
CA THR A 31 24.09 -22.81 -3.51
C THR A 31 24.31 -21.61 -4.44
N PHE A 32 25.31 -20.78 -4.17
CA PHE A 32 25.66 -19.63 -5.00
C PHE A 32 26.09 -20.06 -6.40
N SER A 33 26.97 -21.06 -6.47
CA SER A 33 27.48 -21.56 -7.75
C SER A 33 26.36 -22.04 -8.67
N GLY A 34 26.35 -21.54 -9.91
CA GLY A 34 25.33 -21.81 -10.93
C GLY A 34 24.05 -20.98 -10.79
N SER A 35 23.91 -20.16 -9.73
CA SER A 35 22.79 -19.25 -9.53
C SER A 35 22.75 -18.12 -10.56
N LEU A 36 21.67 -17.34 -10.56
CA LEU A 36 21.60 -16.12 -11.37
C LEU A 36 22.62 -15.07 -10.93
N TRP A 37 22.87 -14.97 -9.62
CA TRP A 37 23.89 -14.09 -9.06
C TRP A 37 25.30 -14.47 -9.55
N ASP A 38 25.65 -15.76 -9.55
CA ASP A 38 26.93 -16.27 -10.08
C ASP A 38 27.09 -15.97 -11.56
N LYS A 39 25.99 -15.96 -12.31
CA LYS A 39 25.95 -15.58 -13.73
C LYS A 39 25.92 -14.06 -13.98
N GLY A 40 26.11 -13.25 -12.93
CA GLY A 40 26.11 -11.80 -13.01
C GLY A 40 24.72 -11.20 -13.34
N GLN A 41 23.63 -11.94 -13.07
CA GLN A 41 22.28 -11.47 -13.36
C GLN A 41 21.69 -10.75 -12.15
N LEU A 42 21.48 -9.46 -12.29
CA LEU A 42 20.79 -8.61 -11.31
C LEU A 42 19.26 -8.63 -11.52
N PRO A 43 18.46 -8.13 -10.57
CA PRO A 43 17.01 -8.02 -10.73
C PRO A 43 16.58 -7.35 -12.03
N ILE A 44 17.22 -6.25 -12.42
CA ILE A 44 16.95 -5.52 -13.67
C ILE A 44 17.19 -6.39 -14.93
N ASP A 45 18.19 -7.25 -14.92
CA ASP A 45 18.48 -8.14 -16.04
C ASP A 45 17.40 -9.22 -16.18
N THR A 46 16.95 -9.76 -15.04
CA THR A 46 15.87 -10.77 -15.03
C THR A 46 14.53 -10.15 -15.41
N TYR A 47 14.28 -8.90 -15.02
CA TYR A 47 13.10 -8.15 -15.43
C TYR A 47 13.09 -7.92 -16.94
N ASN A 48 14.19 -7.47 -17.52
CA ASN A 48 14.31 -7.28 -18.97
C ASN A 48 14.06 -8.58 -19.74
N LYS A 49 14.63 -9.71 -19.28
CA LYS A 49 14.36 -11.03 -19.88
C LYS A 49 12.91 -11.44 -19.81
N LEU A 50 12.22 -11.11 -18.70
CA LEU A 50 10.80 -11.37 -18.54
C LEU A 50 9.96 -10.57 -19.55
N LEU A 51 10.28 -9.30 -19.77
CA LEU A 51 9.60 -8.47 -20.76
C LEU A 51 9.85 -8.98 -22.19
N ASP A 52 11.07 -9.40 -22.50
CA ASP A 52 11.40 -10.02 -23.80
C ASP A 52 10.58 -11.30 -24.01
N PHE A 53 10.52 -12.17 -23.00
CA PHE A 53 9.72 -13.39 -23.06
C PHE A 53 8.23 -13.09 -23.28
N ARG A 54 7.70 -12.06 -22.63
CA ARG A 54 6.30 -11.62 -22.81
C ARG A 54 6.07 -10.80 -24.09
N LYS A 55 7.09 -10.61 -24.91
CA LYS A 55 7.08 -9.77 -26.14
C LYS A 55 6.67 -8.31 -25.86
N LYS A 56 7.09 -7.78 -24.72
CA LYS A 56 6.85 -6.41 -24.26
C LYS A 56 8.15 -5.58 -24.21
N SER A 57 9.15 -5.95 -24.97
CA SER A 57 10.47 -5.32 -24.99
C SER A 57 10.45 -3.81 -25.36
N GLY A 58 9.41 -3.35 -26.06
CA GLY A 58 9.20 -1.93 -26.32
C GLY A 58 8.86 -1.10 -25.07
N SER A 59 8.51 -1.75 -23.97
CA SER A 59 8.21 -1.14 -22.67
C SER A 59 9.36 -1.29 -21.67
N LYS A 60 10.58 -1.64 -22.15
CA LYS A 60 11.74 -1.78 -21.27
C LYS A 60 11.96 -0.46 -20.53
N PRO A 61 12.03 -0.50 -19.18
CA PRO A 61 12.39 0.68 -18.43
C PRO A 61 13.79 1.14 -18.86
N GLU A 62 13.98 2.44 -18.98
CA GLU A 62 15.32 3.01 -19.07
C GLU A 62 16.12 2.49 -17.87
N GLY A 63 17.40 2.21 -18.08
CA GLY A 63 18.31 1.77 -17.01
C GLY A 63 18.32 2.76 -15.85
N GLY A 64 18.80 2.32 -14.71
CA GLY A 64 18.94 3.16 -13.53
C GLY A 64 19.96 4.27 -13.70
N LYS A 65 20.06 5.11 -12.66
CA LYS A 65 21.02 6.22 -12.63
C LYS A 65 22.35 5.85 -12.01
N LEU A 66 22.38 4.77 -11.23
CA LEU A 66 23.58 4.34 -10.51
C LEU A 66 24.49 3.50 -11.43
N ASP A 67 25.79 3.58 -11.20
CA ASP A 67 26.75 2.71 -11.87
C ASP A 67 26.78 1.35 -11.18
N TRP A 68 26.20 0.36 -11.83
CA TRP A 68 26.12 -1.01 -11.32
C TRP A 68 27.39 -1.85 -11.56
N SER A 69 28.43 -1.29 -12.16
CA SER A 69 29.70 -2.00 -12.40
C SER A 69 30.35 -2.44 -11.10
N GLU A 70 30.40 -1.57 -10.08
CA GLU A 70 30.93 -1.88 -8.76
C GLU A 70 30.22 -3.08 -8.11
N VAL A 71 28.88 -3.11 -8.16
CA VAL A 71 28.08 -4.23 -7.62
C VAL A 71 28.40 -5.53 -8.34
N ARG A 72 28.47 -5.49 -9.68
CA ARG A 72 28.79 -6.67 -10.51
C ARG A 72 30.20 -7.19 -10.25
N GLU A 73 31.18 -6.32 -10.12
CA GLU A 73 32.56 -6.67 -9.80
C GLU A 73 32.67 -7.29 -8.41
N SER A 74 32.00 -6.68 -7.41
CA SER A 74 31.96 -7.22 -6.04
C SER A 74 31.36 -8.64 -6.01
N ILE A 75 30.22 -8.85 -6.68
CA ILE A 75 29.58 -10.18 -6.74
C ILE A 75 30.49 -11.18 -7.46
N SER A 76 31.10 -10.78 -8.57
CA SER A 76 32.03 -11.65 -9.32
C SER A 76 33.23 -12.10 -8.49
N LYS A 77 33.72 -11.22 -7.60
CA LYS A 77 34.90 -11.47 -6.79
C LYS A 77 34.60 -12.23 -5.50
N TYR A 78 33.52 -11.89 -4.82
CA TYR A 78 33.23 -12.35 -3.45
C TYR A 78 31.95 -13.21 -3.38
N GLY A 79 31.16 -13.23 -4.43
CA GLY A 79 29.82 -13.80 -4.41
C GLY A 79 28.80 -12.93 -3.68
N ILE A 80 27.75 -13.54 -3.17
CA ILE A 80 26.71 -12.85 -2.39
C ILE A 80 26.29 -13.71 -1.19
N ARG A 81 26.07 -13.08 -0.04
CA ARG A 81 25.76 -13.80 1.20
C ARG A 81 24.33 -14.32 1.24
N ASN A 82 23.39 -13.57 0.72
CA ASN A 82 21.97 -13.86 0.77
C ASN A 82 21.47 -14.31 -0.62
N SER A 83 20.79 -15.44 -0.70
CA SER A 83 20.21 -15.92 -1.97
C SER A 83 19.06 -15.04 -2.46
N ASN A 84 18.31 -14.46 -1.52
CA ASN A 84 17.24 -13.51 -1.77
C ASN A 84 17.45 -12.29 -0.89
N ILE A 85 17.21 -11.09 -1.41
CA ILE A 85 17.60 -9.84 -0.76
C ILE A 85 16.40 -8.95 -0.47
N MET A 86 15.55 -8.70 -1.46
CA MET A 86 14.46 -7.74 -1.36
C MET A 86 13.13 -8.31 -1.80
N ALA A 87 12.12 -8.11 -0.94
CA ALA A 87 10.70 -8.32 -1.22
C ALA A 87 9.88 -7.17 -0.64
N ILE A 88 8.71 -6.92 -1.19
CA ILE A 88 7.73 -6.04 -0.57
C ILE A 88 6.64 -6.94 0.03
N ALA A 89 6.71 -7.11 1.35
CA ALA A 89 5.79 -7.95 2.12
C ALA A 89 4.46 -7.24 2.40
N PRO A 90 3.37 -7.97 2.75
CA PRO A 90 2.07 -7.36 3.05
C PRO A 90 2.07 -6.46 4.28
N THR A 91 2.88 -6.75 5.28
CA THR A 91 3.07 -6.00 6.55
C THR A 91 1.78 -5.59 7.26
N ALA A 92 0.70 -6.38 7.14
CA ALA A 92 -0.62 -6.03 7.65
C ALA A 92 -0.62 -5.68 9.16
N THR A 93 -0.15 -6.59 10.01
CA THR A 93 -0.09 -6.38 11.45
C THR A 93 1.03 -5.40 11.84
N ILE A 94 2.19 -5.50 11.18
CA ILE A 94 3.35 -4.63 11.46
C ILE A 94 3.03 -3.18 11.09
N GLY A 95 2.28 -2.93 10.02
CA GLY A 95 1.82 -1.61 9.64
C GLY A 95 1.01 -0.95 10.76
N TYR A 96 0.05 -1.68 11.34
CA TYR A 96 -0.74 -1.16 12.47
C TYR A 96 0.09 -0.87 13.72
N ILE A 97 1.05 -1.74 14.05
CA ILE A 97 1.94 -1.55 15.21
C ILE A 97 2.78 -0.27 15.04
N ASN A 98 3.20 0.02 13.83
CA ASN A 98 4.05 1.18 13.53
C ASN A 98 3.26 2.43 13.10
N GLY A 99 1.93 2.39 13.06
CA GLY A 99 1.09 3.53 12.64
C GLY A 99 1.29 3.93 11.17
N VAL A 100 1.61 2.97 10.29
CA VAL A 100 1.83 3.20 8.86
C VAL A 100 0.94 2.28 8.02
N GLU A 101 0.73 2.67 6.77
CA GLU A 101 -0.01 1.84 5.81
C GLU A 101 0.71 0.51 5.53
N GLN A 102 -0.10 -0.49 5.17
CA GLN A 102 0.38 -1.83 4.83
C GLN A 102 1.16 -1.82 3.52
N SER A 103 2.18 -2.66 3.42
CA SER A 103 3.01 -2.75 2.21
C SER A 103 3.58 -1.37 1.82
N ILE A 104 3.64 -1.05 0.52
CA ILE A 104 3.93 0.30 0.00
C ILE A 104 2.71 0.74 -0.81
N GLU A 105 1.56 0.82 -0.16
CA GLU A 105 0.28 1.10 -0.80
C GLU A 105 -0.26 2.48 -0.42
N PRO A 106 -1.19 3.03 -1.21
CA PRO A 106 -1.92 4.22 -0.84
C PRO A 106 -2.75 3.98 0.42
N ASN A 107 -3.11 5.07 1.10
CA ASN A 107 -4.02 5.08 2.22
C ASN A 107 -5.30 4.28 1.90
N PHE A 108 -5.64 3.30 2.74
CA PHE A 108 -6.84 2.50 2.56
C PHE A 108 -8.10 3.34 2.84
N SER A 109 -8.13 4.01 3.98
CA SER A 109 -9.16 4.95 4.39
C SER A 109 -8.61 5.83 5.53
N VAL A 110 -9.11 7.06 5.69
CA VAL A 110 -8.70 7.90 6.83
C VAL A 110 -9.36 7.49 8.13
N LEU A 111 -10.41 6.67 8.06
CA LEU A 111 -11.07 6.05 9.20
C LEU A 111 -11.59 4.67 8.79
N PHE A 112 -11.31 3.64 9.57
CA PHE A 112 -11.89 2.32 9.40
C PHE A 112 -12.08 1.61 10.74
N VAL A 113 -12.94 0.61 10.76
CA VAL A 113 -13.18 -0.24 11.92
C VAL A 113 -12.29 -1.47 11.82
N TYR A 114 -11.50 -1.71 12.85
CA TYR A 114 -10.74 -2.92 13.03
C TYR A 114 -11.46 -3.83 14.03
N GLU A 115 -11.99 -4.93 13.53
CA GLU A 115 -12.69 -5.92 14.33
C GLU A 115 -11.76 -7.06 14.73
N ASN A 116 -11.75 -7.40 16.00
CA ASN A 116 -11.07 -8.59 16.51
C ASN A 116 -11.89 -9.24 17.63
N LYS A 117 -11.36 -10.30 18.23
CA LYS A 117 -12.03 -11.03 19.33
C LYS A 117 -12.26 -10.17 20.58
N SER A 118 -11.58 -9.05 20.73
CA SER A 118 -11.68 -8.13 21.87
C SER A 118 -12.66 -6.98 21.62
N GLY A 119 -13.16 -6.82 20.39
CA GLY A 119 -14.14 -5.77 20.03
C GLY A 119 -13.79 -5.02 18.75
N ASN A 120 -14.51 -3.92 18.55
CA ASN A 120 -14.38 -3.04 17.40
C ASN A 120 -13.56 -1.80 17.79
N PHE A 121 -12.51 -1.51 17.03
CA PHE A 121 -11.62 -0.39 17.26
C PHE A 121 -11.67 0.55 16.05
N TYR A 122 -11.88 1.84 16.30
CA TYR A 122 -11.79 2.85 15.27
C TYR A 122 -10.34 3.25 15.09
N ILE A 123 -9.80 3.04 13.89
CA ILE A 123 -8.45 3.43 13.52
C ILE A 123 -8.53 4.61 12.58
N THR A 124 -7.86 5.69 12.96
CA THR A 124 -7.77 6.92 12.16
C THR A 124 -6.36 7.09 11.62
N ASN A 125 -6.25 7.69 10.44
CA ASN A 125 -4.97 8.13 9.91
C ASN A 125 -4.50 9.35 10.74
N GLU A 126 -3.46 9.17 11.57
CA GLU A 126 -2.95 10.20 12.48
C GLU A 126 -2.52 11.47 11.75
N GLN A 127 -1.85 11.32 10.60
CA GLN A 127 -1.41 12.46 9.80
C GLN A 127 -2.58 13.29 9.26
N PHE A 128 -3.69 12.63 8.89
CA PHE A 128 -4.92 13.32 8.50
C PHE A 128 -5.50 14.11 9.67
N VAL A 129 -5.56 13.51 10.84
CA VAL A 129 -6.06 14.18 12.06
C VAL A 129 -5.21 15.39 12.40
N GLU A 130 -3.87 15.25 12.34
CA GLU A 130 -2.95 16.37 12.60
C GLU A 130 -3.11 17.50 11.58
N ASP A 131 -3.22 17.17 10.30
CA ASP A 131 -3.42 18.17 9.26
C ASP A 131 -4.76 18.90 9.44
N MET A 132 -5.83 18.19 9.78
CA MET A 132 -7.12 18.82 10.07
C MET A 132 -7.10 19.68 11.34
N LYS A 133 -6.32 19.30 12.36
CA LYS A 133 -6.07 20.15 13.53
C LYS A 133 -5.32 21.43 13.17
N LYS A 134 -4.30 21.36 12.33
CA LYS A 134 -3.54 22.53 11.85
C LYS A 134 -4.41 23.51 11.07
N GLU A 135 -5.36 22.99 10.31
CA GLU A 135 -6.34 23.83 9.59
C GLU A 135 -7.50 24.32 10.46
N GLY A 136 -7.54 23.94 11.74
CA GLY A 136 -8.62 24.32 12.65
C GLY A 136 -9.96 23.63 12.37
N LEU A 137 -9.97 22.58 11.56
CA LEU A 137 -11.18 21.85 11.14
C LEU A 137 -11.54 20.71 12.08
N TRP A 138 -10.56 20.15 12.80
CA TRP A 138 -10.80 18.98 13.66
C TRP A 138 -11.67 19.32 14.87
N SER A 139 -12.84 18.73 14.90
CA SER A 139 -13.84 18.90 15.97
C SER A 139 -14.68 17.63 16.10
N PRO A 140 -15.46 17.43 17.19
CA PRO A 140 -16.38 16.30 17.30
C PRO A 140 -17.35 16.20 16.12
N ARG A 141 -17.89 17.32 15.65
CA ARG A 141 -18.76 17.38 14.47
C ARG A 141 -18.04 16.94 13.20
N PHE A 142 -16.79 17.34 13.02
CA PHE A 142 -16.00 16.92 11.86
C PHE A 142 -15.67 15.43 11.92
N ALA A 143 -15.35 14.90 13.10
CA ALA A 143 -15.13 13.47 13.30
C ALA A 143 -16.37 12.63 12.93
N GLU A 144 -17.57 13.09 13.29
CA GLU A 144 -18.82 12.46 12.86
C GLU A 144 -19.00 12.53 11.33
N ALA A 145 -18.70 13.67 10.69
CA ALA A 145 -18.75 13.78 9.24
C ALA A 145 -17.78 12.79 8.55
N VAL A 146 -16.59 12.57 9.13
CA VAL A 146 -15.64 11.54 8.64
C VAL A 146 -16.23 10.14 8.75
N LYS A 147 -16.94 9.82 9.83
CA LYS A 147 -17.64 8.53 10.00
C LYS A 147 -18.79 8.37 9.00
N GLU A 148 -19.61 9.42 8.82
CA GLU A 148 -20.71 9.42 7.86
C GLU A 148 -20.24 9.21 6.43
N ALA A 149 -19.06 9.73 6.11
CA ALA A 149 -18.38 9.56 4.82
C ALA A 149 -17.66 8.19 4.69
N ASP A 150 -17.73 7.31 5.70
CA ASP A 150 -16.97 6.03 5.75
C ASP A 150 -15.45 6.24 5.52
N GLY A 151 -14.91 7.39 5.98
CA GLY A 151 -13.51 7.77 5.77
C GLY A 151 -13.16 8.19 4.36
N ASP A 152 -14.14 8.41 3.49
CA ASP A 152 -13.93 8.91 2.12
C ASP A 152 -13.79 10.44 2.15
N VAL A 153 -12.56 10.91 2.04
CA VAL A 153 -12.24 12.34 2.10
C VAL A 153 -12.83 13.16 0.95
N THR A 154 -13.23 12.52 -0.15
CA THR A 154 -13.82 13.22 -1.30
C THR A 154 -15.20 13.78 -0.98
N LEU A 155 -15.87 13.21 0.03
CA LEU A 155 -17.19 13.63 0.51
C LEU A 155 -17.11 14.71 1.60
N LEU A 156 -15.93 15.04 2.11
CA LEU A 156 -15.74 16.00 3.19
C LEU A 156 -15.60 17.43 2.65
N ASP A 157 -16.00 18.39 3.45
CA ASP A 157 -15.80 19.81 3.18
C ASP A 157 -14.39 20.25 3.62
N ILE A 158 -13.41 19.88 2.81
CA ILE A 158 -11.99 20.21 2.98
C ILE A 158 -11.40 20.67 1.66
N SER A 159 -10.23 21.31 1.71
CA SER A 159 -9.59 21.79 0.47
C SER A 159 -9.19 20.60 -0.45
N GLU A 160 -9.21 20.85 -1.75
CA GLU A 160 -8.84 19.85 -2.78
C GLU A 160 -7.42 19.29 -2.57
N LYS A 161 -6.51 20.10 -2.02
CA LYS A 161 -5.16 19.65 -1.63
C LYS A 161 -5.20 18.45 -0.68
N TYR A 162 -6.08 18.49 0.31
CA TYR A 162 -6.21 17.40 1.29
C TYR A 162 -7.04 16.24 0.75
N LYS A 163 -8.06 16.50 -0.05
CA LYS A 163 -8.77 15.44 -0.76
C LYS A 163 -7.81 14.62 -1.62
N GLU A 164 -6.95 15.27 -2.41
CA GLU A 164 -5.98 14.58 -3.25
C GLU A 164 -4.90 13.86 -2.42
N LYS A 165 -4.42 14.47 -1.32
CA LYS A 165 -3.41 13.85 -0.43
C LYS A 165 -3.93 12.56 0.19
N TYR A 166 -5.16 12.57 0.71
CA TYR A 166 -5.75 11.48 1.48
C TYR A 166 -6.74 10.61 0.71
N LYS A 167 -6.82 10.76 -0.59
CA LYS A 167 -7.58 9.90 -1.49
C LYS A 167 -7.32 8.43 -1.19
N THR A 168 -8.39 7.65 -1.06
CA THR A 168 -8.26 6.23 -0.73
C THR A 168 -7.65 5.43 -1.88
N ALA A 169 -7.12 4.25 -1.57
CA ALA A 169 -6.60 3.34 -2.58
C ALA A 169 -7.64 3.00 -3.66
N PHE A 170 -8.93 2.96 -3.27
CA PHE A 170 -10.04 2.73 -4.20
C PHE A 170 -10.31 3.90 -5.16
N ASP A 171 -9.88 5.12 -4.80
CA ASP A 171 -10.07 6.34 -5.60
C ASP A 171 -8.86 6.65 -6.48
N ARG A 172 -7.78 5.89 -6.32
CA ARG A 172 -6.58 6.01 -7.15
C ARG A 172 -6.75 5.30 -8.48
N ASP A 173 -6.07 5.82 -9.49
CA ASP A 173 -5.96 5.14 -10.78
C ASP A 173 -5.14 3.85 -10.64
N MET A 174 -5.79 2.70 -10.84
CA MET A 174 -5.17 1.38 -10.69
C MET A 174 -4.03 1.16 -11.68
N PHE A 175 -4.14 1.70 -12.90
CA PHE A 175 -3.08 1.58 -13.90
C PHE A 175 -1.84 2.37 -13.49
N LYS A 176 -2.01 3.53 -12.85
CA LYS A 176 -0.89 4.30 -12.27
C LYS A 176 -0.23 3.58 -11.08
N LEU A 177 -1.01 2.87 -10.27
CA LEU A 177 -0.45 2.05 -9.19
C LEU A 177 0.33 0.86 -9.75
N ILE A 178 -0.12 0.25 -10.85
CA ILE A 178 0.62 -0.80 -11.58
C ILE A 178 1.94 -0.24 -12.10
N GLU A 179 1.96 0.93 -12.74
CA GLU A 179 3.20 1.59 -13.19
C GLU A 179 4.18 1.82 -12.03
N CYS A 180 3.69 2.30 -10.89
CA CYS A 180 4.51 2.51 -9.70
C CYS A 180 5.13 1.21 -9.17
N ASN A 181 4.35 0.12 -9.18
CA ASN A 181 4.84 -1.18 -8.73
C ASN A 181 5.77 -1.84 -9.76
N ALA A 182 5.55 -1.64 -11.06
CA ALA A 182 6.48 -2.05 -12.10
C ALA A 182 7.84 -1.36 -11.95
N ALA A 183 7.84 -0.05 -11.64
CA ALA A 183 9.07 0.68 -11.36
C ALA A 183 9.86 0.13 -10.16
N ARG A 184 9.17 -0.41 -9.15
CA ARG A 184 9.80 -1.10 -8.02
C ARG A 184 10.26 -2.50 -8.40
N GLN A 185 9.42 -3.27 -9.11
CA GLN A 185 9.63 -4.68 -9.41
C GLN A 185 10.94 -4.95 -10.17
N LYS A 186 11.35 -4.04 -11.03
CA LYS A 186 12.60 -4.21 -11.81
C LYS A 186 13.87 -4.20 -10.95
N TRP A 187 13.80 -3.63 -9.74
CA TRP A 187 14.93 -3.50 -8.82
C TRP A 187 14.98 -4.56 -7.73
N ILE A 188 13.91 -5.34 -7.55
CA ILE A 188 13.82 -6.33 -6.48
C ILE A 188 13.78 -7.76 -7.04
N ASP A 189 14.43 -8.68 -6.34
CA ASP A 189 14.57 -10.08 -6.77
C ASP A 189 13.32 -10.91 -6.49
N GLN A 190 12.55 -10.56 -5.48
CA GLN A 190 11.32 -11.28 -5.11
C GLN A 190 10.05 -10.55 -5.60
N GLY A 191 8.89 -10.96 -5.13
CA GLY A 191 7.60 -10.37 -5.49
C GLY A 191 7.22 -9.14 -4.67
N ILE A 192 6.16 -8.49 -5.12
CA ILE A 192 5.50 -7.37 -4.45
C ILE A 192 4.11 -7.84 -4.01
N SER A 193 3.81 -7.69 -2.72
CA SER A 193 2.45 -7.90 -2.20
C SER A 193 1.57 -6.71 -2.56
N PHE A 194 1.19 -6.65 -3.83
CA PHE A 194 0.45 -5.56 -4.42
C PHE A 194 -1.05 -5.89 -4.48
N ASN A 195 -1.87 -5.17 -3.71
CA ASN A 195 -3.32 -5.31 -3.75
C ASN A 195 -3.92 -4.58 -4.96
N LEU A 196 -4.89 -5.21 -5.58
CA LEU A 196 -5.70 -4.60 -6.62
C LEU A 196 -7.00 -4.07 -5.99
N TYR A 197 -7.22 -2.76 -6.10
CA TYR A 197 -8.40 -2.08 -5.55
C TYR A 197 -9.43 -1.88 -6.64
N ASN A 198 -10.61 -2.42 -6.46
CA ASN A 198 -11.64 -2.44 -7.47
C ASN A 198 -12.96 -1.84 -6.97
N LYS A 199 -13.40 -0.77 -7.63
CA LYS A 199 -14.76 -0.20 -7.48
C LYS A 199 -15.69 -0.64 -8.60
N ASN A 200 -15.15 -1.23 -9.66
CA ASN A 200 -15.89 -1.55 -10.87
C ASN A 200 -16.28 -3.03 -10.89
N THR A 201 -17.55 -3.31 -11.10
CA THR A 201 -18.07 -4.68 -11.19
C THR A 201 -17.87 -5.31 -12.58
N SER A 202 -17.30 -4.56 -13.55
CA SER A 202 -17.08 -5.04 -14.91
C SER A 202 -15.97 -6.10 -14.97
N LEU A 203 -16.28 -7.28 -15.48
CA LEU A 203 -15.31 -8.33 -15.73
C LEU A 203 -14.23 -7.88 -16.74
N LYS A 204 -14.60 -7.04 -17.70
CA LYS A 204 -13.63 -6.45 -18.64
C LYS A 204 -12.59 -5.62 -17.91
N TYR A 205 -13.01 -4.71 -17.03
CA TYR A 205 -12.07 -3.89 -16.25
C TYR A 205 -11.16 -4.75 -15.38
N LEU A 206 -11.70 -5.79 -14.74
CA LEU A 206 -10.92 -6.73 -13.94
C LEU A 206 -9.86 -7.44 -14.79
N ASN A 207 -10.24 -7.94 -15.97
CA ASN A 207 -9.28 -8.52 -16.92
C ASN A 207 -8.19 -7.50 -17.32
N ASP A 208 -8.58 -6.26 -17.63
CA ASP A 208 -7.66 -5.22 -18.09
C ASP A 208 -6.60 -4.89 -17.04
N ILE A 209 -6.96 -4.79 -15.75
CA ILE A 209 -5.98 -4.52 -14.68
C ILE A 209 -5.01 -5.70 -14.45
N TYR A 210 -5.48 -6.95 -14.50
CA TYR A 210 -4.59 -8.11 -14.40
C TYR A 210 -3.66 -8.22 -15.60
N MET A 211 -4.18 -7.97 -16.80
CA MET A 211 -3.36 -7.96 -18.02
C MET A 211 -2.32 -6.84 -17.99
N ALA A 212 -2.71 -5.64 -17.57
CA ALA A 212 -1.78 -4.52 -17.40
C ALA A 212 -0.66 -4.85 -16.38
N ALA A 213 -0.99 -5.48 -15.25
CA ALA A 213 0.00 -5.91 -14.26
C ALA A 213 0.97 -6.94 -14.87
N TRP A 214 0.46 -7.91 -15.62
CA TRP A 214 1.28 -8.90 -16.28
C TRP A 214 2.15 -8.26 -17.38
N GLU A 215 1.60 -7.40 -18.22
CA GLU A 215 2.33 -6.68 -19.27
C GLU A 215 3.43 -5.77 -18.74
N ALA A 216 3.17 -5.13 -17.59
CA ALA A 216 4.14 -4.28 -16.91
C ALA A 216 5.28 -5.06 -16.20
N GLY A 217 5.29 -6.39 -16.28
CA GLY A 217 6.36 -7.22 -15.74
C GLY A 217 6.25 -7.51 -14.25
N LEU A 218 5.10 -7.29 -13.61
CA LEU A 218 4.91 -7.70 -12.22
C LEU A 218 5.00 -9.22 -12.10
N LYS A 219 5.72 -9.70 -11.08
CA LYS A 219 5.85 -11.14 -10.77
C LYS A 219 4.61 -11.67 -10.07
N THR A 220 4.00 -10.81 -9.21
CA THR A 220 2.85 -11.16 -8.38
C THR A 220 1.89 -10.00 -8.28
N THR A 221 0.61 -10.32 -8.11
CA THR A 221 -0.42 -9.51 -7.45
C THR A 221 -0.80 -10.21 -6.15
N TYR A 222 -1.49 -9.51 -5.23
CA TYR A 222 -1.90 -10.08 -3.96
C TYR A 222 -3.42 -10.18 -3.87
N TYR A 223 -4.07 -9.47 -2.96
CA TYR A 223 -5.52 -9.52 -2.86
C TYR A 223 -6.21 -8.66 -3.92
N LEU A 224 -7.34 -9.15 -4.42
CA LEU A 224 -8.34 -8.32 -5.07
C LEU A 224 -9.25 -7.76 -3.97
N ARG A 225 -9.15 -6.46 -3.73
CA ARG A 225 -9.97 -5.74 -2.77
C ARG A 225 -11.13 -5.08 -3.48
N ASN A 226 -12.33 -5.57 -3.24
CA ASN A 226 -13.56 -4.92 -3.69
C ASN A 226 -14.05 -3.99 -2.57
N ARG A 227 -14.63 -2.84 -2.92
CA ARG A 227 -15.32 -2.02 -1.94
C ARG A 227 -16.55 -2.77 -1.47
N GLY A 228 -16.42 -3.49 -0.35
CA GLY A 228 -17.51 -4.25 0.26
C GLY A 228 -18.53 -3.35 0.93
N ALA A 229 -19.65 -3.94 1.29
CA ALA A 229 -20.72 -3.27 2.03
C ALA A 229 -20.44 -3.11 3.54
N SER A 230 -19.20 -3.27 4.00
CA SER A 230 -18.85 -3.01 5.39
C SER A 230 -18.94 -1.50 5.65
N LYS A 231 -20.08 -1.08 6.09
CA LYS A 231 -20.33 0.30 6.53
C LYS A 231 -19.84 0.42 7.97
N VAL A 232 -19.17 1.52 8.29
CA VAL A 232 -19.01 1.97 9.67
C VAL A 232 -20.41 2.03 10.29
N GLU A 233 -20.61 1.41 11.46
CA GLU A 233 -21.87 1.55 12.17
C GLU A 233 -22.13 3.04 12.39
N LYS A 234 -23.13 3.54 11.69
CA LYS A 234 -23.60 4.91 11.86
C LYS A 234 -24.39 4.90 13.14
N SER A 235 -23.93 5.67 14.13
CA SER A 235 -24.76 5.95 15.28
C SER A 235 -25.99 6.69 14.76
N THR A 236 -27.10 5.98 14.60
CA THR A 236 -28.40 6.61 14.47
C THR A 236 -28.68 7.26 15.82
N LYS A 237 -28.19 8.48 16.02
CA LYS A 237 -28.91 9.38 16.92
C LYS A 237 -30.27 9.59 16.26
N LYS A 238 -31.27 8.83 16.69
CA LYS A 238 -32.64 9.28 16.52
C LYS A 238 -32.69 10.67 17.17
N GLU A 239 -32.78 11.71 16.34
CA GLU A 239 -33.24 13.00 16.85
C GLU A 239 -34.69 12.77 17.27
N TYR A 240 -34.89 12.51 18.55
CA TYR A 240 -36.20 12.44 19.12
C TYR A 240 -36.77 13.85 19.13
N THR A 241 -37.97 14.03 18.61
CA THR A 241 -38.71 15.29 18.74
C THR A 241 -38.92 15.57 20.24
N GLU A 242 -39.08 16.85 20.61
CA GLU A 242 -39.36 17.22 22.02
C GLU A 242 -40.53 16.43 22.62
N GLU A 243 -41.53 16.11 21.82
CA GLU A 243 -42.71 15.31 22.24
C GLU A 243 -42.32 13.84 22.49
N GLU A 244 -41.43 13.25 21.69
CA GLU A 244 -40.92 11.88 21.89
C GLU A 244 -40.00 11.79 23.11
N GLN A 245 -39.19 12.84 23.39
CA GLN A 245 -38.34 12.92 24.57
C GLN A 245 -39.18 13.01 25.85
N ILE A 246 -40.24 13.81 25.84
CA ILE A 246 -41.19 13.93 26.93
C ILE A 246 -41.94 12.62 27.14
N ALA A 247 -42.42 11.98 26.09
CA ALA A 247 -43.12 10.71 26.18
C ALA A 247 -42.21 9.58 26.72
N CYS A 248 -40.95 9.53 26.31
CA CYS A 248 -39.97 8.58 26.80
C CYS A 248 -39.63 8.78 28.28
N SER A 249 -39.44 10.02 28.73
CA SER A 249 -39.15 10.35 30.14
C SER A 249 -40.32 10.05 31.09
N ILE A 250 -41.56 10.15 30.60
CA ILE A 250 -42.76 9.82 31.39
C ILE A 250 -42.95 8.30 31.48
N ALA A 251 -42.66 7.56 30.41
CA ALA A 251 -42.88 6.11 30.34
C ALA A 251 -41.82 5.30 31.11
N ASN A 252 -40.59 5.76 31.20
CA ASN A 252 -39.48 5.06 31.86
C ASN A 252 -38.38 6.00 32.32
N PRO A 253 -38.57 6.67 33.51
CA PRO A 253 -37.66 7.73 33.97
C PRO A 253 -36.22 7.24 34.26
N GLU A 254 -36.03 5.93 34.57
CA GLU A 254 -34.73 5.37 34.97
C GLU A 254 -33.91 4.82 33.80
N ALA A 255 -34.50 4.67 32.62
CA ALA A 255 -33.88 4.09 31.46
C ALA A 255 -33.87 5.00 30.22
N CYS A 256 -34.09 6.29 30.38
CA CYS A 256 -34.13 7.23 29.26
C CYS A 256 -32.72 7.56 28.76
N GLU A 257 -32.28 6.93 27.69
CA GLU A 257 -30.98 7.18 27.03
C GLU A 257 -30.92 8.53 26.28
N ALA A 258 -32.03 9.25 26.14
CA ALA A 258 -32.10 10.52 25.42
C ALA A 258 -31.47 11.71 26.20
N CYS A 259 -31.16 11.53 27.48
CA CYS A 259 -30.63 12.57 28.40
C CYS A 259 -29.23 12.23 28.95
N GLN A 260 -28.56 11.20 28.46
CA GLN A 260 -27.17 10.86 28.85
C GLN A 260 -26.15 11.38 27.88
#